data_3a5e2f8304e657e667a84a37475d3d3c
#
_entry.id   3a5e2f8304e657e667a84a37475d3d3c
#
_cell.length_a   1.000
_cell.length_b   1.000
_cell.length_c   1.000
_cell.angle_alpha   90.00
_cell.angle_beta   90.00
_cell.angle_gamma   90.00
#
_symmetry.space_group_name_H-M   'P 1'
#
loop_
_entity.id
_entity.type
_entity.pdbx_description
1 polymer ?
#
loop_
_entity_poly.entity_id
_entity_poly.type
_entity_poly.pdbx_seq_one_letter_code
_entity_poly.pdbx_strand_id
1 'polypeptide(L)'
;MSQHLDDERSPAAVWWDNFANFAWRTDWTQVVIILFLSGLGIVAIQSAGSARESTFYRSQIVFVVIGWLAYWAVSALDYRHIQRYARRIYLACLAILLPVSICAILQKDLGTFIRSVYGARRWMDFGPFSIQPSEFAKIGVLVFVAALLARSPIGSFRATWRTVFWCLGAAAVPFVLIFVQPDLGSALIYLPLSFILLFVAGLTFRFFLVAGAATLLMVGVVAVDLHDYAAKVDQYAKANPATKDPFVAYRKENPKEVGFSLLKNYQLERIMSFVAPEAIDPKGLGATWNVNQAVIAVGRGGFRGQGIGNGTQARFGYLPEAAAHNDFLFSGMAEEIGFTGGFLVIGAFVLLFWRVVRTAARAADRFGSLLAIGAAVVLGTHVVINIGMNINLMPVTGVPLPFLSYGGSFVLSCFLLLGLVQSVHRHSAGGGEGGGSPATGLTA
;
A
#
# COMPACT_ATOMS: atom_id res chain seq x y z
N MET A 1 54.32 13.35 -22.12
CA MET A 1 54.28 12.03 -22.79
C MET A 1 53.75 10.98 -21.83
N SER A 2 52.59 11.24 -21.19
CA SER A 2 51.95 10.33 -20.22
C SER A 2 50.39 10.36 -20.26
N GLN A 3 49.80 10.76 -21.40
CA GLN A 3 48.34 10.85 -21.55
C GLN A 3 47.72 9.86 -22.55
N HIS A 4 48.45 8.83 -23.00
CA HIS A 4 47.95 7.89 -24.03
C HIS A 4 47.94 6.40 -23.60
N LEU A 5 47.92 6.07 -22.30
CA LEU A 5 47.93 4.66 -21.83
C LEU A 5 46.61 4.18 -21.21
N ASP A 6 45.54 4.97 -21.25
CA ASP A 6 44.28 4.58 -20.60
C ASP A 6 43.18 4.04 -21.55
N ASP A 7 43.46 3.78 -22.82
CA ASP A 7 42.44 3.48 -23.84
C ASP A 7 42.43 2.02 -24.37
N GLU A 8 43.10 1.07 -23.71
CA GLU A 8 43.09 -0.36 -24.13
C GLU A 8 42.57 -1.32 -23.06
N ARG A 9 41.60 -0.90 -22.26
CA ARG A 9 40.89 -1.91 -21.45
C ARG A 9 40.02 -2.76 -22.36
N SER A 10 40.16 -4.09 -22.30
CA SER A 10 39.28 -4.98 -23.06
C SER A 10 37.81 -4.73 -22.69
N PRO A 11 36.85 -4.84 -23.65
CA PRO A 11 35.43 -4.69 -23.38
C PRO A 11 34.93 -5.58 -22.22
N ALA A 12 35.55 -6.74 -22.03
CA ALA A 12 35.28 -7.65 -20.92
C ALA A 12 35.73 -7.08 -19.58
N ALA A 13 36.87 -6.39 -19.49
CA ALA A 13 37.35 -5.75 -18.27
C ALA A 13 36.42 -4.58 -17.88
N VAL A 14 36.02 -3.75 -18.84
CA VAL A 14 35.05 -2.65 -18.61
C VAL A 14 33.72 -3.19 -18.17
N TRP A 15 33.23 -4.27 -18.77
CA TRP A 15 31.97 -4.93 -18.34
C TRP A 15 32.08 -5.47 -16.91
N TRP A 16 33.22 -6.11 -16.58
CA TRP A 16 33.45 -6.66 -15.25
C TRP A 16 33.52 -5.59 -14.16
N ASP A 17 34.22 -4.48 -14.44
CA ASP A 17 34.32 -3.34 -13.54
C ASP A 17 32.93 -2.69 -13.31
N ASN A 18 32.14 -2.54 -14.36
CA ASN A 18 30.77 -2.03 -14.26
C ASN A 18 29.87 -2.97 -13.45
N PHE A 19 29.98 -4.28 -13.67
CA PHE A 19 29.23 -5.29 -12.92
C PHE A 19 29.66 -5.33 -11.44
N ALA A 20 30.95 -5.30 -11.17
CA ALA A 20 31.46 -5.27 -9.80
C ALA A 20 31.02 -4.02 -9.05
N ASN A 21 31.06 -2.85 -9.69
CA ASN A 21 30.54 -1.60 -9.13
C ASN A 21 29.04 -1.66 -8.90
N PHE A 22 28.28 -2.23 -9.83
CA PHE A 22 26.85 -2.42 -9.69
C PHE A 22 26.52 -3.33 -8.49
N ALA A 23 27.24 -4.46 -8.36
CA ALA A 23 27.07 -5.41 -7.25
C ALA A 23 27.48 -4.80 -5.90
N TRP A 24 28.60 -4.09 -5.85
CA TRP A 24 29.14 -3.47 -4.64
C TRP A 24 28.21 -2.35 -4.11
N ARG A 25 27.60 -1.58 -5.00
CA ARG A 25 26.64 -0.52 -4.65
C ARG A 25 25.22 -1.02 -4.43
N THR A 26 24.99 -2.32 -4.34
CA THR A 26 23.67 -2.92 -4.07
C THR A 26 23.45 -3.12 -2.58
N ASP A 27 22.29 -2.72 -2.08
CA ASP A 27 21.83 -3.10 -0.74
C ASP A 27 21.33 -4.55 -0.75
N TRP A 28 22.26 -5.49 -0.57
CA TRP A 28 21.95 -6.92 -0.56
C TRP A 28 21.01 -7.30 0.60
N THR A 29 21.02 -6.57 1.71
CA THR A 29 20.07 -6.80 2.81
C THR A 29 18.63 -6.57 2.33
N GLN A 30 18.39 -5.46 1.60
CA GLN A 30 17.08 -5.20 1.00
C GLN A 30 16.68 -6.32 0.03
N VAL A 31 17.59 -6.74 -0.84
CA VAL A 31 17.35 -7.81 -1.83
C VAL A 31 16.97 -9.13 -1.15
N VAL A 32 17.72 -9.54 -0.12
CA VAL A 32 17.47 -10.79 0.62
C VAL A 32 16.11 -10.74 1.32
N ILE A 33 15.73 -9.60 1.93
CA ILE A 33 14.44 -9.47 2.59
C ILE A 33 13.30 -9.57 1.57
N ILE A 34 13.40 -8.89 0.42
CA ILE A 34 12.38 -8.96 -0.64
C ILE A 34 12.25 -10.39 -1.15
N LEU A 35 13.37 -11.08 -1.37
CA LEU A 35 13.39 -12.47 -1.82
C LEU A 35 12.72 -13.40 -0.80
N PHE A 36 13.02 -13.21 0.49
CA PHE A 36 12.40 -13.95 1.57
C PHE A 36 10.88 -13.73 1.62
N LEU A 37 10.43 -12.47 1.62
CA LEU A 37 9.00 -12.13 1.68
C LEU A 37 8.25 -12.64 0.45
N SER A 38 8.79 -12.44 -0.77
CA SER A 38 8.14 -12.90 -2.00
C SER A 38 8.11 -14.42 -2.11
N GLY A 39 9.16 -15.11 -1.67
CA GLY A 39 9.20 -16.59 -1.60
C GLY A 39 8.17 -17.13 -0.61
N LEU A 40 8.11 -16.54 0.59
CA LEU A 40 7.10 -16.91 1.59
C LEU A 40 5.68 -16.64 1.10
N GLY A 41 5.44 -15.53 0.38
CA GLY A 41 4.16 -15.21 -0.24
C GLY A 41 3.70 -16.28 -1.25
N ILE A 42 4.62 -16.75 -2.11
CA ILE A 42 4.32 -17.83 -3.06
C ILE A 42 3.90 -19.12 -2.32
N VAL A 43 4.63 -19.49 -1.27
CA VAL A 43 4.31 -20.67 -0.44
C VAL A 43 2.95 -20.51 0.24
N ALA A 44 2.68 -19.35 0.83
CA ALA A 44 1.42 -19.06 1.52
C ALA A 44 0.23 -19.07 0.54
N ILE A 45 0.38 -18.50 -0.67
CA ILE A 45 -0.66 -18.53 -1.71
C ILE A 45 -0.91 -19.96 -2.19
N GLN A 46 0.14 -20.76 -2.36
CA GLN A 46 0.01 -22.16 -2.73
C GLN A 46 -0.75 -22.95 -1.66
N SER A 47 -0.43 -22.73 -0.40
CA SER A 47 -1.12 -23.35 0.72
C SER A 47 -2.59 -22.94 0.80
N ALA A 48 -2.89 -21.65 0.71
CA ALA A 48 -4.26 -21.11 0.71
C ALA A 48 -5.13 -21.67 -0.44
N GLY A 49 -4.50 -22.00 -1.59
CA GLY A 49 -5.17 -22.55 -2.76
C GLY A 49 -5.23 -24.09 -2.82
N SER A 50 -4.56 -24.79 -1.92
CA SER A 50 -4.37 -26.25 -2.02
C SER A 50 -5.67 -27.05 -1.99
N ALA A 51 -6.67 -26.62 -1.22
CA ALA A 51 -7.97 -27.29 -1.11
C ALA A 51 -8.84 -27.20 -2.38
N ARG A 52 -8.51 -26.30 -3.30
CA ARG A 52 -9.31 -26.00 -4.50
C ARG A 52 -8.53 -26.15 -5.81
N GLU A 53 -7.32 -26.74 -5.75
CA GLU A 53 -6.42 -26.92 -6.90
C GLU A 53 -6.14 -25.58 -7.63
N SER A 54 -6.11 -24.46 -6.90
CA SER A 54 -5.97 -23.16 -7.50
C SER A 54 -4.57 -22.96 -8.08
N THR A 55 -4.49 -22.29 -9.23
CA THR A 55 -3.23 -22.04 -9.93
C THR A 55 -2.66 -20.62 -9.65
N PHE A 56 -3.20 -19.90 -8.68
CA PHE A 56 -2.79 -18.51 -8.36
C PHE A 56 -1.30 -18.37 -8.03
N TYR A 57 -0.70 -19.37 -7.36
CA TYR A 57 0.73 -19.36 -7.07
C TYR A 57 1.61 -19.34 -8.34
N ARG A 58 1.16 -19.97 -9.45
CA ARG A 58 1.89 -19.93 -10.73
C ARG A 58 1.91 -18.51 -11.32
N SER A 59 0.75 -17.85 -11.32
CA SER A 59 0.65 -16.45 -11.74
C SER A 59 1.47 -15.53 -10.84
N GLN A 60 1.48 -15.78 -9.52
CA GLN A 60 2.28 -15.03 -8.58
C GLN A 60 3.79 -15.17 -8.84
N ILE A 61 4.28 -16.35 -9.18
CA ILE A 61 5.68 -16.56 -9.60
C ILE A 61 6.02 -15.66 -10.81
N VAL A 62 5.14 -15.64 -11.82
CA VAL A 62 5.34 -14.78 -13.00
C VAL A 62 5.37 -13.31 -12.60
N PHE A 63 4.45 -12.85 -11.75
CA PHE A 63 4.42 -11.47 -11.28
C PHE A 63 5.67 -11.10 -10.47
N VAL A 64 6.17 -12.00 -9.63
CA VAL A 64 7.41 -11.81 -8.87
C VAL A 64 8.62 -11.71 -9.80
N VAL A 65 8.71 -12.57 -10.83
CA VAL A 65 9.79 -12.51 -11.82
C VAL A 65 9.77 -11.18 -12.59
N ILE A 66 8.58 -10.75 -13.08
CA ILE A 66 8.41 -9.45 -13.73
C ILE A 66 8.76 -8.32 -12.76
N GLY A 67 8.34 -8.43 -11.50
CA GLY A 67 8.68 -7.49 -10.45
C GLY A 67 10.19 -7.33 -10.24
N TRP A 68 10.94 -8.45 -10.17
CA TRP A 68 12.39 -8.42 -10.06
C TRP A 68 13.07 -7.77 -11.28
N LEU A 69 12.58 -8.06 -12.50
CA LEU A 69 13.09 -7.40 -13.71
C LEU A 69 12.87 -5.88 -13.63
N ALA A 70 11.67 -5.46 -13.21
CA ALA A 70 11.35 -4.04 -13.04
C ALA A 70 12.20 -3.39 -11.92
N TYR A 71 12.39 -4.08 -10.79
CA TYR A 71 13.27 -3.63 -9.70
C TYR A 71 14.70 -3.35 -10.20
N TRP A 72 15.30 -4.31 -10.91
CA TRP A 72 16.65 -4.15 -11.42
C TRP A 72 16.74 -3.07 -12.49
N ALA A 73 15.77 -3.00 -13.41
CA ALA A 73 15.71 -1.96 -14.44
C ALA A 73 15.64 -0.56 -13.81
N VAL A 74 14.73 -0.35 -12.85
CA VAL A 74 14.59 0.95 -12.18
C VAL A 74 15.81 1.26 -11.31
N SER A 75 16.37 0.27 -10.62
CA SER A 75 17.55 0.47 -9.78
C SER A 75 18.83 0.83 -10.56
N ALA A 76 18.88 0.50 -11.84
CA ALA A 76 19.98 0.87 -12.73
C ALA A 76 19.87 2.33 -13.26
N LEU A 77 18.65 2.88 -13.27
CA LEU A 77 18.41 4.27 -13.68
C LEU A 77 18.77 5.24 -12.55
N ASP A 78 19.39 6.36 -12.88
CA ASP A 78 19.58 7.44 -11.89
C ASP A 78 18.22 8.11 -11.57
N TYR A 79 17.83 8.04 -10.30
CA TYR A 79 16.58 8.60 -9.80
C TYR A 79 16.43 10.11 -10.09
N ARG A 80 17.53 10.85 -10.29
CA ARG A 80 17.52 12.26 -10.64
C ARG A 80 16.89 12.52 -12.01
N HIS A 81 16.98 11.56 -12.94
CA HIS A 81 16.24 11.63 -14.21
C HIS A 81 14.74 11.56 -13.97
N ILE A 82 14.30 10.72 -13.03
CA ILE A 82 12.87 10.59 -12.66
C ILE A 82 12.34 11.92 -12.11
N GLN A 83 13.13 12.65 -11.31
CA GLN A 83 12.77 13.99 -10.81
C GLN A 83 12.47 14.97 -11.96
N ARG A 84 13.26 14.93 -13.05
CA ARG A 84 13.06 15.80 -14.21
C ARG A 84 11.70 15.57 -14.88
N TYR A 85 11.24 14.31 -14.90
CA TYR A 85 9.98 13.92 -15.51
C TYR A 85 8.82 13.77 -14.53
N ALA A 86 8.98 14.13 -13.26
CA ALA A 86 8.01 13.90 -12.19
C ALA A 86 6.59 14.38 -12.53
N ARG A 87 6.44 15.59 -13.11
CA ARG A 87 5.14 16.11 -13.55
C ARG A 87 4.52 15.25 -14.66
N ARG A 88 5.32 14.79 -15.63
CA ARG A 88 4.82 13.96 -16.74
C ARG A 88 4.39 12.58 -16.23
N ILE A 89 5.15 11.98 -15.30
CA ILE A 89 4.82 10.71 -14.66
C ILE A 89 3.51 10.83 -13.92
N TYR A 90 3.34 11.88 -13.10
CA TYR A 90 2.10 12.14 -12.37
C TYR A 90 0.89 12.28 -13.32
N LEU A 91 1.01 13.09 -14.36
CA LEU A 91 -0.05 13.29 -15.33
C LEU A 91 -0.38 12.02 -16.12
N ALA A 92 0.62 11.21 -16.48
CA ALA A 92 0.41 9.91 -17.11
C ALA A 92 -0.35 8.94 -16.20
N CYS A 93 0.01 8.87 -14.91
CA CYS A 93 -0.72 8.06 -13.94
C CYS A 93 -2.18 8.53 -13.78
N LEU A 94 -2.43 9.84 -13.75
CA LEU A 94 -3.79 10.37 -13.71
C LEU A 94 -4.56 10.05 -15.00
N ALA A 95 -3.93 10.16 -16.16
CA ALA A 95 -4.56 9.87 -17.44
C ALA A 95 -5.02 8.40 -17.54
N ILE A 96 -4.26 7.46 -16.95
CA ILE A 96 -4.64 6.04 -16.88
C ILE A 96 -5.73 5.82 -15.82
N LEU A 97 -5.73 6.58 -14.72
CA LEU A 97 -6.71 6.46 -13.64
C LEU A 97 -8.09 7.01 -14.03
N LEU A 98 -8.14 8.07 -14.83
CA LEU A 98 -9.37 8.79 -15.21
C LEU A 98 -10.43 7.90 -15.87
N PRO A 99 -10.14 7.08 -16.91
CA PRO A 99 -11.14 6.25 -17.55
C PRO A 99 -11.87 5.31 -16.59
N VAL A 100 -11.11 4.69 -15.68
CA VAL A 100 -11.66 3.78 -14.67
C VAL A 100 -12.57 4.54 -13.71
N SER A 101 -12.15 5.75 -13.28
CA SER A 101 -12.95 6.61 -12.40
C SER A 101 -14.24 7.06 -13.09
N ILE A 102 -14.19 7.44 -14.37
CA ILE A 102 -15.36 7.83 -15.17
C ILE A 102 -16.34 6.65 -15.28
N CYS A 103 -15.85 5.45 -15.61
CA CYS A 103 -16.68 4.24 -15.66
C CYS A 103 -17.32 3.94 -14.29
N ALA A 104 -16.61 4.17 -13.20
CA ALA A 104 -17.12 3.99 -11.83
C ALA A 104 -18.20 5.03 -11.47
N ILE A 105 -18.06 6.29 -11.90
CA ILE A 105 -19.05 7.34 -11.70
C ILE A 105 -20.31 7.06 -12.50
N LEU A 106 -20.15 6.77 -13.80
CA LEU A 106 -21.26 6.53 -14.72
C LEU A 106 -21.93 5.16 -14.50
N GLN A 107 -21.36 4.29 -13.67
CA GLN A 107 -21.81 2.91 -13.45
C GLN A 107 -21.93 2.11 -14.75
N LYS A 108 -21.08 2.42 -15.76
CA LYS A 108 -21.07 1.78 -17.08
C LYS A 108 -19.74 1.06 -17.31
N ASP A 109 -19.82 -0.10 -17.94
CA ASP A 109 -18.65 -0.85 -18.35
C ASP A 109 -18.15 -0.35 -19.71
N LEU A 110 -16.85 -0.36 -19.92
CA LEU A 110 -16.25 -0.06 -21.23
C LEU A 110 -15.86 -1.39 -21.91
N GLY A 111 -16.88 -2.09 -22.40
CA GLY A 111 -16.72 -3.43 -23.00
C GLY A 111 -16.08 -4.41 -22.00
N THR A 112 -15.13 -5.22 -22.49
CA THR A 112 -14.32 -6.14 -21.66
C THR A 112 -13.14 -5.45 -20.99
N PHE A 113 -12.78 -4.24 -21.48
CA PHE A 113 -11.58 -3.51 -21.02
C PHE A 113 -11.69 -2.94 -19.61
N ILE A 114 -12.86 -2.36 -19.25
CA ILE A 114 -13.17 -1.94 -17.88
C ILE A 114 -14.53 -2.50 -17.52
N ARG A 115 -14.54 -3.54 -16.70
CA ARG A 115 -15.76 -4.21 -16.26
C ARG A 115 -15.91 -4.17 -14.75
N SER A 116 -17.14 -4.33 -14.30
CA SER A 116 -17.43 -4.48 -12.87
C SER A 116 -16.96 -5.85 -12.37
N VAL A 117 -16.10 -5.85 -11.36
CA VAL A 117 -15.68 -7.05 -10.63
C VAL A 117 -16.09 -6.86 -9.17
N TYR A 118 -16.92 -7.76 -8.64
CA TYR A 118 -17.50 -7.64 -7.30
C TYR A 118 -18.18 -6.27 -7.03
N GLY A 119 -18.86 -5.73 -8.04
CA GLY A 119 -19.56 -4.44 -7.92
C GLY A 119 -18.68 -3.20 -7.98
N ALA A 120 -17.37 -3.34 -8.19
CA ALA A 120 -16.43 -2.23 -8.31
C ALA A 120 -15.70 -2.25 -9.66
N ARG A 121 -15.47 -1.05 -10.22
CA ARG A 121 -14.70 -0.85 -11.45
C ARG A 121 -13.35 -0.26 -11.06
N ARG A 122 -12.31 -1.12 -11.00
CA ARG A 122 -10.97 -0.74 -10.52
C ARG A 122 -9.86 -1.22 -11.44
N TRP A 123 -10.19 -2.11 -12.37
CA TRP A 123 -9.24 -2.86 -13.18
C TRP A 123 -9.42 -2.53 -14.66
N MET A 124 -8.30 -2.43 -15.36
CA MET A 124 -8.21 -2.41 -16.81
C MET A 124 -7.75 -3.79 -17.26
N ASP A 125 -8.57 -4.49 -18.05
CA ASP A 125 -8.33 -5.86 -18.48
C ASP A 125 -7.74 -5.86 -19.91
N PHE A 126 -6.56 -6.44 -20.05
CA PHE A 126 -5.84 -6.58 -21.32
C PHE A 126 -5.87 -8.04 -21.82
N GLY A 127 -6.73 -8.88 -21.26
CA GLY A 127 -6.88 -10.28 -21.59
C GLY A 127 -5.97 -11.18 -20.75
N PRO A 128 -4.66 -11.32 -21.07
CA PRO A 128 -3.77 -12.18 -20.28
C PRO A 128 -3.37 -11.59 -18.92
N PHE A 129 -3.54 -10.28 -18.74
CA PHE A 129 -3.25 -9.59 -17.48
C PHE A 129 -4.19 -8.41 -17.27
N SER A 130 -4.40 -8.04 -16.02
CA SER A 130 -5.17 -6.85 -15.64
C SER A 130 -4.31 -5.88 -14.84
N ILE A 131 -4.53 -4.59 -15.07
CA ILE A 131 -3.81 -3.50 -14.41
C ILE A 131 -4.78 -2.74 -13.50
N GLN A 132 -4.34 -2.45 -12.28
CA GLN A 132 -5.04 -1.57 -11.37
C GLN A 132 -4.34 -0.19 -11.36
N PRO A 133 -4.92 0.84 -11.99
CA PRO A 133 -4.28 2.15 -12.12
C PRO A 133 -3.98 2.84 -10.79
N SER A 134 -4.76 2.59 -9.74
CA SER A 134 -4.55 3.15 -8.40
C SER A 134 -3.19 2.76 -7.81
N GLU A 135 -2.62 1.59 -8.19
CA GLU A 135 -1.31 1.14 -7.72
C GLU A 135 -0.18 2.03 -8.25
N PHE A 136 -0.24 2.39 -9.52
CA PHE A 136 0.76 3.26 -10.16
C PHE A 136 0.54 4.73 -9.81
N ALA A 137 -0.69 5.15 -9.54
CA ALA A 137 -1.00 6.51 -9.13
C ALA A 137 -0.30 6.88 -7.80
N LYS A 138 -0.12 5.93 -6.87
CA LYS A 138 0.65 6.13 -5.62
C LYS A 138 2.11 6.49 -5.92
N ILE A 139 2.74 5.80 -6.88
CA ILE A 139 4.11 6.10 -7.31
C ILE A 139 4.17 7.48 -7.98
N GLY A 140 3.21 7.78 -8.85
CA GLY A 140 3.13 9.08 -9.52
C GLY A 140 3.03 10.24 -8.54
N VAL A 141 2.16 10.13 -7.52
CA VAL A 141 2.03 11.14 -6.45
C VAL A 141 3.30 11.24 -5.62
N LEU A 142 3.88 10.11 -5.21
CA LEU A 142 5.13 10.10 -4.45
C LEU A 142 6.23 10.86 -5.20
N VAL A 143 6.48 10.51 -6.47
CA VAL A 143 7.51 11.14 -7.29
C VAL A 143 7.25 12.63 -7.48
N PHE A 144 6.02 13.01 -7.74
CA PHE A 144 5.66 14.42 -7.97
C PHE A 144 5.76 15.26 -6.71
N VAL A 145 5.20 14.79 -5.60
CA VAL A 145 5.24 15.49 -4.30
C VAL A 145 6.68 15.60 -3.79
N ALA A 146 7.47 14.52 -3.86
CA ALA A 146 8.88 14.55 -3.51
C ALA A 146 9.67 15.56 -4.35
N ALA A 147 9.42 15.62 -5.68
CA ALA A 147 10.09 16.57 -6.56
C ALA A 147 9.68 18.02 -6.27
N LEU A 148 8.42 18.28 -5.92
CA LEU A 148 7.93 19.60 -5.54
C LEU A 148 8.55 20.06 -4.22
N LEU A 149 8.58 19.21 -3.21
CA LEU A 149 9.15 19.49 -1.88
C LEU A 149 10.68 19.63 -1.93
N ALA A 150 11.35 18.91 -2.81
CA ALA A 150 12.80 19.04 -2.98
C ALA A 150 13.23 20.40 -3.57
N ARG A 151 12.37 21.00 -4.38
CA ARG A 151 12.64 22.31 -5.04
C ARG A 151 12.23 23.52 -4.20
N SER A 152 11.41 23.30 -3.18
CA SER A 152 10.81 24.40 -2.40
C SER A 152 11.33 24.36 -0.98
N PRO A 153 11.91 25.46 -0.45
CA PRO A 153 12.20 25.56 0.97
C PRO A 153 10.88 25.53 1.75
N ILE A 154 10.80 24.66 2.76
CA ILE A 154 9.64 24.55 3.64
C ILE A 154 10.04 24.99 5.04
N GLY A 155 9.19 25.81 5.66
CA GLY A 155 9.35 26.33 7.00
C GLY A 155 7.99 26.55 7.66
N SER A 156 7.70 27.79 8.05
CA SER A 156 6.37 28.12 8.60
C SER A 156 5.28 27.95 7.55
N PHE A 157 4.09 27.52 7.96
CA PHE A 157 2.95 27.34 7.07
C PHE A 157 2.62 28.61 6.27
N ARG A 158 2.73 29.80 6.90
CA ARG A 158 2.45 31.09 6.22
C ARG A 158 3.39 31.36 5.05
N ALA A 159 4.66 30.99 5.16
CA ALA A 159 5.63 31.18 4.08
C ALA A 159 5.50 30.16 2.96
N THR A 160 5.01 28.96 3.29
CA THR A 160 5.03 27.78 2.40
C THR A 160 3.64 27.28 2.01
N TRP A 161 2.56 27.99 2.36
CA TRP A 161 1.18 27.55 2.14
C TRP A 161 0.89 27.16 0.69
N ARG A 162 1.48 27.84 -0.29
CA ARG A 162 1.32 27.50 -1.72
C ARG A 162 1.88 26.12 -2.03
N THR A 163 3.08 25.82 -1.54
CA THR A 163 3.70 24.50 -1.74
C THR A 163 2.90 23.42 -1.04
N VAL A 164 2.46 23.66 0.20
CA VAL A 164 1.59 22.72 0.95
C VAL A 164 0.28 22.47 0.20
N PHE A 165 -0.35 23.55 -0.30
CA PHE A 165 -1.59 23.44 -1.09
C PHE A 165 -1.39 22.59 -2.36
N TRP A 166 -0.30 22.79 -3.10
CA TRP A 166 0.01 21.97 -4.27
C TRP A 166 0.31 20.52 -3.93
N CYS A 167 1.01 20.24 -2.82
CA CYS A 167 1.26 18.89 -2.36
C CYS A 167 -0.03 18.17 -1.97
N LEU A 168 -0.86 18.82 -1.15
CA LEU A 168 -2.15 18.25 -0.74
C LEU A 168 -3.11 18.11 -1.92
N GLY A 169 -3.15 19.08 -2.83
CA GLY A 169 -3.94 19.02 -4.06
C GLY A 169 -3.53 17.88 -4.98
N ALA A 170 -2.21 17.68 -5.14
CA ALA A 170 -1.68 16.57 -5.94
C ALA A 170 -2.03 15.19 -5.36
N ALA A 171 -2.16 15.07 -4.05
CA ALA A 171 -2.62 13.84 -3.41
C ALA A 171 -4.15 13.73 -3.39
N ALA A 172 -4.87 14.83 -3.23
CA ALA A 172 -6.33 14.86 -3.15
C ALA A 172 -6.99 14.45 -4.48
N VAL A 173 -6.41 14.81 -5.63
CA VAL A 173 -6.99 14.44 -6.94
C VAL A 173 -7.09 12.92 -7.09
N PRO A 174 -6.00 12.13 -7.02
CA PRO A 174 -6.14 10.68 -7.12
C PRO A 174 -6.87 10.06 -5.93
N PHE A 175 -6.77 10.64 -4.71
CA PHE A 175 -7.59 10.22 -3.58
C PHE A 175 -9.09 10.21 -3.93
N VAL A 176 -9.61 11.34 -4.44
CA VAL A 176 -11.03 11.45 -4.80
C VAL A 176 -11.38 10.51 -5.95
N LEU A 177 -10.54 10.42 -6.99
CA LEU A 177 -10.77 9.52 -8.12
C LEU A 177 -10.84 8.05 -7.70
N ILE A 178 -10.00 7.62 -6.76
CA ILE A 178 -9.97 6.24 -6.25
C ILE A 178 -11.12 6.01 -5.25
N PHE A 179 -11.43 7.01 -4.43
CA PHE A 179 -12.56 6.94 -3.49
C PHE A 179 -13.90 6.69 -4.21
N VAL A 180 -14.08 7.31 -5.37
CA VAL A 180 -15.28 7.09 -6.21
C VAL A 180 -15.32 5.69 -6.83
N GLN A 181 -14.17 5.03 -7.04
CA GLN A 181 -14.06 3.64 -7.52
C GLN A 181 -14.40 2.58 -6.46
N PRO A 182 -15.06 2.87 -5.41
CA PRO A 182 -15.20 2.23 -4.10
C PRO A 182 -13.93 1.50 -3.60
N ASP A 183 -12.77 2.18 -3.67
CA ASP A 183 -11.48 1.66 -3.16
C ASP A 183 -10.95 2.51 -2.00
N LEU A 184 -11.62 2.38 -0.84
CA LEU A 184 -11.27 3.14 0.36
C LEU A 184 -9.84 2.85 0.83
N GLY A 185 -9.42 1.58 0.79
CA GLY A 185 -8.10 1.17 1.24
C GLY A 185 -6.97 1.86 0.48
N SER A 186 -7.01 1.79 -0.86
CA SER A 186 -6.02 2.46 -1.70
C SER A 186 -6.06 3.98 -1.58
N ALA A 187 -7.25 4.57 -1.37
CA ALA A 187 -7.40 6.02 -1.18
C ALA A 187 -6.75 6.49 0.13
N LEU A 188 -6.93 5.77 1.22
CA LEU A 188 -6.39 6.16 2.53
C LEU A 188 -4.87 6.27 2.58
N ILE A 189 -4.13 5.60 1.68
CA ILE A 189 -2.66 5.62 1.64
C ILE A 189 -2.11 7.03 1.33
N TYR A 190 -2.88 7.86 0.60
CA TYR A 190 -2.44 9.21 0.25
C TYR A 190 -2.36 10.16 1.45
N LEU A 191 -3.11 9.88 2.52
CA LEU A 191 -3.10 10.70 3.73
C LEU A 191 -1.75 10.61 4.47
N PRO A 192 -1.31 9.42 4.96
CA PRO A 192 -0.01 9.30 5.61
C PRO A 192 1.14 9.67 4.67
N LEU A 193 1.05 9.35 3.37
CA LEU A 193 2.06 9.75 2.38
C LEU A 193 2.26 11.27 2.37
N SER A 194 1.18 12.02 2.25
CA SER A 194 1.24 13.50 2.18
C SER A 194 1.73 14.11 3.48
N PHE A 195 1.18 13.66 4.62
CA PHE A 195 1.53 14.20 5.93
C PHE A 195 2.99 13.91 6.29
N ILE A 196 3.46 12.68 6.10
CA ILE A 196 4.84 12.31 6.46
C ILE A 196 5.85 13.00 5.53
N LEU A 197 5.57 13.12 4.22
CA LEU A 197 6.44 13.85 3.32
C LEU A 197 6.54 15.34 3.68
N LEU A 198 5.43 15.98 4.04
CA LEU A 198 5.43 17.37 4.52
C LEU A 198 6.19 17.52 5.85
N PHE A 199 6.06 16.56 6.75
CA PHE A 199 6.78 16.54 8.03
C PHE A 199 8.30 16.44 7.81
N VAL A 200 8.73 15.44 7.04
CA VAL A 200 10.16 15.23 6.71
C VAL A 200 10.73 16.40 5.90
N ALA A 201 9.89 17.06 5.09
CA ALA A 201 10.28 18.25 4.37
C ALA A 201 10.48 19.47 5.29
N GLY A 202 10.15 19.40 6.58
CA GLY A 202 10.40 20.46 7.57
C GLY A 202 9.23 21.42 7.80
N LEU A 203 7.99 21.01 7.48
CA LEU A 203 6.83 21.80 7.85
C LEU A 203 6.68 21.83 9.39
N THR A 204 6.35 23.00 9.94
CA THR A 204 6.27 23.21 11.40
C THR A 204 5.34 22.22 12.09
N PHE A 205 5.77 21.67 13.21
CA PHE A 205 5.01 20.68 13.99
C PHE A 205 3.62 21.20 14.43
N ARG A 206 3.48 22.51 14.62
CA ARG A 206 2.18 23.14 14.93
C ARG A 206 1.09 22.83 13.89
N PHE A 207 1.45 22.75 12.60
CA PHE A 207 0.51 22.36 11.56
C PHE A 207 -0.06 20.97 11.81
N PHE A 208 0.79 20.00 12.17
CA PHE A 208 0.37 18.62 12.41
C PHE A 208 -0.45 18.48 13.68
N LEU A 209 -0.16 19.28 14.72
CA LEU A 209 -1.00 19.33 15.91
C LEU A 209 -2.41 19.83 15.59
N VAL A 210 -2.52 20.92 14.84
CA VAL A 210 -3.83 21.47 14.43
C VAL A 210 -4.58 20.51 13.51
N ALA A 211 -3.89 19.97 12.50
CA ALA A 211 -4.48 19.00 11.58
C ALA A 211 -4.91 17.72 12.31
N GLY A 212 -4.07 17.22 13.23
CA GLY A 212 -4.38 16.06 14.07
C GLY A 212 -5.58 16.31 14.99
N ALA A 213 -5.63 17.46 15.67
CA ALA A 213 -6.76 17.85 16.50
C ALA A 213 -8.06 17.96 15.69
N ALA A 214 -8.02 18.58 14.50
CA ALA A 214 -9.17 18.67 13.61
C ALA A 214 -9.62 17.29 13.13
N THR A 215 -8.68 16.41 12.79
CA THR A 215 -8.99 15.01 12.40
C THR A 215 -9.62 14.24 13.56
N LEU A 216 -9.07 14.35 14.77
CA LEU A 216 -9.64 13.69 15.96
C LEU A 216 -11.03 14.19 16.28
N LEU A 217 -11.27 15.51 16.17
CA LEU A 217 -12.60 16.08 16.33
C LEU A 217 -13.58 15.53 15.30
N MET A 218 -13.18 15.49 14.04
CA MET A 218 -14.00 14.94 12.95
C MET A 218 -14.30 13.46 13.18
N VAL A 219 -13.29 12.66 13.55
CA VAL A 219 -13.46 11.24 13.87
C VAL A 219 -14.39 11.06 15.08
N GLY A 220 -14.29 11.93 16.10
CA GLY A 220 -15.17 11.91 17.25
C GLY A 220 -16.63 12.19 16.87
N VAL A 221 -16.89 13.20 16.05
CA VAL A 221 -18.25 13.49 15.54
C VAL A 221 -18.79 12.32 14.74
N VAL A 222 -17.98 11.76 13.83
CA VAL A 222 -18.34 10.57 13.04
C VAL A 222 -18.64 9.38 13.94
N ALA A 223 -17.82 9.14 14.96
CA ALA A 223 -18.01 8.02 15.88
C ALA A 223 -19.30 8.11 16.67
N VAL A 224 -19.69 9.32 17.13
CA VAL A 224 -20.97 9.55 17.81
C VAL A 224 -22.13 9.26 16.85
N ASP A 225 -22.09 9.79 15.63
CA ASP A 225 -23.14 9.57 14.63
C ASP A 225 -23.29 8.08 14.25
N LEU A 226 -22.16 7.38 14.08
CA LEU A 226 -22.15 5.94 13.84
C LEU A 226 -22.68 5.13 15.03
N HIS A 227 -22.37 5.55 16.25
CA HIS A 227 -22.88 4.89 17.47
C HIS A 227 -24.40 5.01 17.57
N ASP A 228 -24.93 6.21 17.36
CA ASP A 228 -26.36 6.46 17.36
C ASP A 228 -27.10 5.67 16.26
N TYR A 229 -26.47 5.59 15.09
CA TYR A 229 -26.99 4.80 13.98
C TYR A 229 -26.99 3.29 14.30
N ALA A 230 -25.90 2.78 14.93
CA ALA A 230 -25.80 1.39 15.36
C ALA A 230 -26.91 1.03 16.38
N ALA A 231 -27.16 1.91 17.32
CA ALA A 231 -28.22 1.71 18.31
C ALA A 231 -29.62 1.59 17.66
N LYS A 232 -29.90 2.40 16.63
CA LYS A 232 -31.14 2.32 15.85
C LYS A 232 -31.27 1.03 15.06
N VAL A 233 -30.18 0.57 14.43
CA VAL A 233 -30.14 -0.71 13.70
C VAL A 233 -30.34 -1.88 14.63
N ASP A 234 -29.72 -1.88 15.82
CA ASP A 234 -29.90 -2.90 16.84
C ASP A 234 -31.37 -2.95 17.36
N GLN A 235 -31.96 -1.77 17.58
CA GLN A 235 -33.37 -1.67 17.98
C GLN A 235 -34.30 -2.23 16.88
N TYR A 236 -34.01 -1.93 15.62
CA TYR A 236 -34.75 -2.47 14.47
C TYR A 236 -34.60 -3.99 14.37
N ALA A 237 -33.39 -4.53 14.56
CA ALA A 237 -33.13 -5.96 14.56
C ALA A 237 -33.92 -6.70 15.64
N LYS A 238 -33.99 -6.13 16.84
CA LYS A 238 -34.80 -6.67 17.97
C LYS A 238 -36.30 -6.65 17.69
N ALA A 239 -36.81 -5.62 17.01
CA ALA A 239 -38.18 -5.52 16.59
C ALA A 239 -38.55 -6.46 15.42
N ASN A 240 -37.59 -6.83 14.60
CA ASN A 240 -37.76 -7.64 13.37
C ASN A 240 -36.84 -8.88 13.35
N PRO A 241 -36.98 -9.85 14.25
CA PRO A 241 -36.04 -10.96 14.42
C PRO A 241 -35.99 -11.93 13.23
N ALA A 242 -36.98 -11.91 12.34
CA ALA A 242 -37.02 -12.70 11.13
C ALA A 242 -36.18 -12.10 9.96
N THR A 243 -35.67 -10.88 10.10
CA THR A 243 -34.92 -10.19 9.07
C THR A 243 -33.47 -10.80 8.98
N LYS A 244 -33.12 -11.27 7.81
CA LYS A 244 -31.78 -11.89 7.57
C LYS A 244 -30.64 -10.89 7.72
N ASP A 245 -30.85 -9.65 7.27
CA ASP A 245 -29.88 -8.56 7.31
C ASP A 245 -30.57 -7.29 7.80
N PRO A 246 -30.54 -7.05 9.14
CA PRO A 246 -31.21 -5.89 9.74
C PRO A 246 -30.63 -4.55 9.25
N PHE A 247 -29.33 -4.50 8.97
CA PHE A 247 -28.67 -3.28 8.50
C PHE A 247 -29.17 -2.85 7.12
N VAL A 248 -29.20 -3.79 6.17
CA VAL A 248 -29.68 -3.51 4.81
C VAL A 248 -31.17 -3.17 4.82
N ALA A 249 -31.98 -3.89 5.62
CA ALA A 249 -33.41 -3.64 5.74
C ALA A 249 -33.70 -2.26 6.35
N TYR A 250 -33.09 -1.94 7.49
CA TYR A 250 -33.23 -0.63 8.15
C TYR A 250 -32.89 0.52 7.23
N ARG A 251 -31.79 0.41 6.52
CA ARG A 251 -31.32 1.43 5.57
C ARG A 251 -32.27 1.62 4.39
N LYS A 252 -32.86 0.54 3.90
CA LYS A 252 -33.84 0.60 2.79
C LYS A 252 -35.10 1.36 3.20
N GLU A 253 -35.54 1.17 4.44
CA GLU A 253 -36.71 1.83 5.01
C GLU A 253 -36.43 3.28 5.44
N ASN A 254 -35.17 3.56 5.86
CA ASN A 254 -34.77 4.87 6.40
C ASN A 254 -33.60 5.51 5.61
N PRO A 255 -33.74 5.77 4.31
CA PRO A 255 -32.64 6.23 3.45
C PRO A 255 -32.10 7.64 3.79
N LYS A 256 -32.87 8.45 4.54
CA LYS A 256 -32.54 9.83 4.92
C LYS A 256 -31.85 9.96 6.29
N GLU A 257 -31.82 8.90 7.08
CA GLU A 257 -31.25 8.97 8.44
C GLU A 257 -29.73 8.80 8.51
N VAL A 258 -29.09 8.49 7.38
CA VAL A 258 -27.64 8.37 7.33
C VAL A 258 -27.05 9.76 7.13
N GLY A 259 -26.53 10.37 8.20
CA GLY A 259 -25.82 11.67 8.16
C GLY A 259 -24.63 11.69 7.20
N PHE A 260 -24.05 10.52 6.90
CA PHE A 260 -23.01 10.30 5.91
C PHE A 260 -23.56 9.85 4.55
N SER A 261 -24.33 10.70 3.88
CA SER A 261 -24.78 10.46 2.48
C SER A 261 -23.63 10.32 1.46
N LEU A 262 -22.38 10.69 1.83
CA LEU A 262 -21.20 10.58 1.00
C LEU A 262 -20.60 9.16 0.94
N LEU A 263 -20.87 8.31 1.93
CA LEU A 263 -20.39 6.94 1.96
C LEU A 263 -21.33 6.00 1.23
N LYS A 264 -20.76 5.16 0.36
CA LYS A 264 -21.53 4.07 -0.28
C LYS A 264 -21.86 2.99 0.76
N ASN A 265 -22.93 2.23 0.49
CA ASN A 265 -23.45 1.20 1.41
C ASN A 265 -22.35 0.29 1.95
N TYR A 266 -21.47 -0.22 1.06
CA TYR A 266 -20.44 -1.16 1.45
C TYR A 266 -19.34 -0.50 2.30
N GLN A 267 -19.06 0.81 2.16
CA GLN A 267 -18.08 1.54 2.97
C GLN A 267 -18.61 1.71 4.41
N LEU A 268 -19.88 2.07 4.52
CA LEU A 268 -20.56 2.18 5.80
C LEU A 268 -20.63 0.81 6.49
N GLU A 269 -20.98 -0.25 5.76
CA GLU A 269 -21.02 -1.62 6.27
C GLU A 269 -19.66 -2.05 6.83
N ARG A 270 -18.55 -1.77 6.14
CA ARG A 270 -17.18 -2.08 6.61
C ARG A 270 -16.80 -1.33 7.89
N ILE A 271 -17.16 -0.05 7.98
CA ILE A 271 -16.89 0.75 9.18
C ILE A 271 -17.77 0.25 10.33
N MET A 272 -19.04 0.02 10.08
CA MET A 272 -20.01 -0.44 11.08
C MET A 272 -19.69 -1.86 11.55
N SER A 273 -19.26 -2.76 10.66
CA SER A 273 -18.81 -4.12 11.03
C SER A 273 -17.63 -4.11 12.00
N PHE A 274 -16.85 -3.04 12.01
CA PHE A 274 -15.75 -2.86 12.95
C PHE A 274 -16.18 -2.18 14.24
N VAL A 275 -17.00 -1.12 14.15
CA VAL A 275 -17.42 -0.30 15.31
C VAL A 275 -18.55 -0.98 16.11
N ALA A 276 -19.51 -1.60 15.43
CA ALA A 276 -20.69 -2.21 16.02
C ALA A 276 -21.04 -3.55 15.33
N PRO A 277 -20.17 -4.57 15.42
CA PRO A 277 -20.34 -5.84 14.73
C PRO A 277 -21.67 -6.55 15.07
N GLU A 278 -22.08 -6.49 16.34
CA GLU A 278 -23.31 -7.14 16.82
C GLU A 278 -24.59 -6.51 16.22
N ALA A 279 -24.58 -5.19 15.95
CA ALA A 279 -25.69 -4.51 15.32
C ALA A 279 -25.84 -4.83 13.83
N ILE A 280 -24.69 -5.07 13.14
CA ILE A 280 -24.66 -5.34 11.70
C ILE A 280 -24.86 -6.83 11.40
N ASP A 281 -24.20 -7.68 12.15
CA ASP A 281 -24.15 -9.13 11.92
C ASP A 281 -24.23 -9.88 13.26
N PRO A 282 -25.41 -9.92 13.89
CA PRO A 282 -25.61 -10.54 15.22
C PRO A 282 -25.20 -12.01 15.28
N LYS A 283 -25.20 -12.70 14.13
CA LYS A 283 -24.85 -14.13 14.03
C LYS A 283 -23.40 -14.35 13.61
N GLY A 284 -22.68 -13.30 13.18
CA GLY A 284 -21.30 -13.39 12.69
C GLY A 284 -21.13 -14.19 11.38
N LEU A 285 -22.20 -14.35 10.60
CA LEU A 285 -22.26 -15.16 9.39
C LEU A 285 -22.32 -14.33 8.09
N GLY A 286 -22.35 -13.02 8.21
CA GLY A 286 -22.46 -12.07 7.10
C GLY A 286 -21.19 -11.21 6.93
N ALA A 287 -21.37 -9.89 7.13
CA ALA A 287 -20.31 -8.90 6.90
C ALA A 287 -19.05 -9.10 7.76
N THR A 288 -19.20 -9.67 8.97
CA THR A 288 -18.11 -9.93 9.91
C THR A 288 -17.44 -11.29 9.71
N TRP A 289 -18.02 -12.18 8.89
CA TRP A 289 -17.52 -13.56 8.70
C TRP A 289 -16.04 -13.65 8.44
N ASN A 290 -15.53 -12.90 7.44
CA ASN A 290 -14.14 -12.98 7.03
C ASN A 290 -13.17 -12.56 8.16
N VAL A 291 -13.51 -11.51 8.91
CA VAL A 291 -12.70 -11.05 10.05
C VAL A 291 -12.71 -12.07 11.17
N ASN A 292 -13.89 -12.62 11.49
CA ASN A 292 -14.03 -13.64 12.52
C ASN A 292 -13.19 -14.87 12.20
N GLN A 293 -13.25 -15.34 10.94
CA GLN A 293 -12.42 -16.48 10.50
C GLN A 293 -10.92 -16.15 10.50
N ALA A 294 -10.55 -14.90 10.16
CA ALA A 294 -9.16 -14.45 10.22
C ALA A 294 -8.62 -14.45 11.65
N VAL A 295 -9.37 -13.91 12.62
CA VAL A 295 -8.99 -13.91 14.03
C VAL A 295 -8.91 -15.34 14.59
N ILE A 296 -9.84 -16.22 14.21
CA ILE A 296 -9.83 -17.64 14.58
C ILE A 296 -8.55 -18.32 14.02
N ALA A 297 -8.19 -18.03 12.76
CA ALA A 297 -6.98 -18.56 12.13
C ALA A 297 -5.72 -18.15 12.91
N VAL A 298 -5.58 -16.87 13.20
CA VAL A 298 -4.43 -16.35 13.98
C VAL A 298 -4.38 -17.01 15.37
N GLY A 299 -5.53 -17.11 16.05
CA GLY A 299 -5.61 -17.74 17.38
C GLY A 299 -5.25 -19.23 17.36
N ARG A 300 -5.65 -19.97 16.31
CA ARG A 300 -5.33 -21.41 16.14
C ARG A 300 -3.86 -21.65 15.86
N GLY A 301 -3.13 -20.70 15.25
CA GLY A 301 -1.72 -20.82 14.99
C GLY A 301 -0.89 -21.06 16.25
N GLY A 302 -1.32 -20.57 17.41
CA GLY A 302 -0.57 -20.68 18.65
C GLY A 302 0.87 -20.20 18.50
N PHE A 303 1.81 -20.79 19.22
CA PHE A 303 3.20 -20.34 19.19
C PHE A 303 3.97 -20.84 17.95
N ARG A 304 3.77 -22.10 17.55
CA ARG A 304 4.57 -22.78 16.50
C ARG A 304 3.85 -22.94 15.16
N GLY A 305 2.54 -22.68 15.12
CA GLY A 305 1.70 -22.98 13.95
C GLY A 305 1.29 -24.45 13.85
N GLN A 306 0.38 -24.71 12.91
CA GLN A 306 -0.13 -26.05 12.60
C GLN A 306 0.70 -26.77 11.53
N GLY A 307 1.68 -26.11 10.95
CA GLY A 307 2.47 -26.57 9.81
C GLY A 307 1.93 -26.09 8.47
N ILE A 308 2.85 -25.88 7.52
CA ILE A 308 2.52 -25.40 6.16
C ILE A 308 1.61 -26.41 5.47
N GLY A 309 0.50 -25.96 4.88
CA GLY A 309 -0.51 -26.80 4.22
C GLY A 309 -1.51 -27.46 5.18
N ASN A 310 -1.36 -27.29 6.49
CA ASN A 310 -2.25 -27.87 7.50
C ASN A 310 -3.23 -26.85 8.10
N GLY A 311 -3.21 -25.61 7.64
CA GLY A 311 -4.12 -24.55 8.08
C GLY A 311 -5.58 -24.95 7.79
N THR A 312 -6.41 -25.00 8.84
CA THR A 312 -7.79 -25.47 8.73
C THR A 312 -8.69 -24.46 8.04
N GLN A 313 -8.44 -23.17 8.25
CA GLN A 313 -9.25 -22.09 7.67
C GLN A 313 -9.14 -22.02 6.14
N ALA A 314 -7.93 -22.16 5.61
CA ALA A 314 -7.70 -22.23 4.17
C ALA A 314 -8.15 -23.59 3.61
N ARG A 315 -7.79 -24.68 4.27
CA ARG A 315 -8.06 -26.06 3.80
C ARG A 315 -9.54 -26.38 3.71
N PHE A 316 -10.37 -25.95 4.67
CA PHE A 316 -11.82 -26.19 4.66
C PHE A 316 -12.62 -25.08 3.99
N GLY A 317 -11.95 -24.05 3.47
CA GLY A 317 -12.61 -22.98 2.72
C GLY A 317 -13.48 -22.04 3.57
N TYR A 318 -13.23 -21.94 4.88
CA TYR A 318 -13.92 -20.99 5.75
C TYR A 318 -13.60 -19.53 5.37
N LEU A 319 -12.37 -19.26 4.94
CA LEU A 319 -12.04 -18.02 4.24
C LEU A 319 -12.34 -18.18 2.75
N PRO A 320 -13.15 -17.30 2.13
CA PRO A 320 -13.38 -17.30 0.70
C PRO A 320 -12.05 -17.20 -0.07
N GLU A 321 -11.94 -17.93 -1.19
CA GLU A 321 -10.70 -18.00 -1.96
C GLU A 321 -10.15 -16.62 -2.35
N ALA A 322 -11.04 -15.73 -2.85
CA ALA A 322 -10.66 -14.36 -3.21
C ALA A 322 -10.09 -13.54 -2.06
N ALA A 323 -10.44 -13.85 -0.82
CA ALA A 323 -9.95 -13.18 0.38
C ALA A 323 -8.71 -13.87 0.96
N ALA A 324 -8.67 -15.20 0.93
CA ALA A 324 -7.63 -16.00 1.57
C ALA A 324 -6.24 -15.78 0.97
N HIS A 325 -6.10 -15.62 -0.37
CA HIS A 325 -4.81 -15.39 -1.02
C HIS A 325 -4.47 -13.90 -1.22
N ASN A 326 -5.37 -12.98 -0.87
CA ASN A 326 -5.19 -11.55 -1.04
C ASN A 326 -5.19 -10.83 0.32
N ASP A 327 -6.37 -10.43 0.80
CA ASP A 327 -6.54 -9.53 1.94
C ASP A 327 -6.27 -10.23 3.28
N PHE A 328 -6.59 -11.50 3.40
CA PHE A 328 -6.47 -12.31 4.61
C PHE A 328 -5.36 -13.37 4.55
N LEU A 329 -4.39 -13.18 3.64
CA LEU A 329 -3.26 -14.11 3.53
C LEU A 329 -2.45 -14.19 4.83
N PHE A 330 -2.28 -13.06 5.53
CA PHE A 330 -1.54 -13.01 6.80
C PHE A 330 -2.16 -13.93 7.85
N SER A 331 -3.49 -13.95 8.00
CA SER A 331 -4.16 -14.79 8.99
C SER A 331 -4.02 -16.28 8.67
N GLY A 332 -4.17 -16.68 7.39
CA GLY A 332 -3.95 -18.07 6.97
C GLY A 332 -2.49 -18.51 7.19
N MET A 333 -1.54 -17.65 6.86
CA MET A 333 -0.13 -17.87 7.12
C MET A 333 0.16 -17.95 8.62
N ALA A 334 -0.43 -17.06 9.45
CA ALA A 334 -0.25 -17.10 10.91
C ALA A 334 -0.82 -18.39 11.53
N GLU A 335 -1.89 -18.98 10.98
CA GLU A 335 -2.37 -20.30 11.40
C GLU A 335 -1.32 -21.39 11.14
N GLU A 336 -0.63 -21.33 10.01
CA GLU A 336 0.32 -22.37 9.59
C GLU A 336 1.69 -22.25 10.25
N ILE A 337 2.25 -21.03 10.36
CA ILE A 337 3.60 -20.79 10.91
C ILE A 337 3.59 -20.25 12.34
N GLY A 338 2.41 -19.98 12.91
CA GLY A 338 2.21 -19.53 14.29
C GLY A 338 2.75 -18.14 14.59
N PHE A 339 2.77 -17.81 15.89
CA PHE A 339 3.29 -16.54 16.38
C PHE A 339 4.75 -16.31 15.98
N THR A 340 5.60 -17.35 16.06
CA THR A 340 7.02 -17.24 15.69
C THR A 340 7.21 -16.84 14.24
N GLY A 341 6.46 -17.44 13.33
CA GLY A 341 6.51 -17.10 11.90
C GLY A 341 5.95 -15.70 11.62
N GLY A 342 4.81 -15.34 12.23
CA GLY A 342 4.25 -14.00 12.14
C GLY A 342 5.21 -12.92 12.65
N PHE A 343 5.88 -13.17 13.79
CA PHE A 343 6.89 -12.27 14.33
C PHE A 343 8.09 -12.11 13.39
N LEU A 344 8.51 -13.18 12.73
CA LEU A 344 9.62 -13.15 11.77
C LEU A 344 9.26 -12.32 10.54
N VAL A 345 8.03 -12.43 10.05
CA VAL A 345 7.52 -11.60 8.93
C VAL A 345 7.47 -10.11 9.32
N ILE A 346 6.94 -9.79 10.50
CA ILE A 346 6.93 -8.42 11.00
C ILE A 346 8.36 -7.90 11.18
N GLY A 347 9.26 -8.71 11.73
CA GLY A 347 10.68 -8.39 11.86
C GLY A 347 11.35 -8.12 10.51
N ALA A 348 11.03 -8.91 9.47
CA ALA A 348 11.53 -8.68 8.12
C ALA A 348 11.06 -7.33 7.55
N PHE A 349 9.79 -6.94 7.75
CA PHE A 349 9.30 -5.62 7.37
C PHE A 349 9.96 -4.49 8.16
N VAL A 350 10.13 -4.63 9.47
CA VAL A 350 10.82 -3.65 10.30
C VAL A 350 12.26 -3.45 9.80
N LEU A 351 12.98 -4.54 9.53
CA LEU A 351 14.34 -4.48 8.99
C LEU A 351 14.36 -3.84 7.59
N LEU A 352 13.40 -4.16 6.72
CA LEU A 352 13.25 -3.55 5.40
C LEU A 352 13.08 -2.03 5.53
N PHE A 353 12.13 -1.57 6.35
CA PHE A 353 11.87 -0.14 6.53
C PHE A 353 13.05 0.58 7.19
N TRP A 354 13.72 -0.06 8.14
CA TRP A 354 14.95 0.48 8.70
C TRP A 354 16.04 0.67 7.63
N ARG A 355 16.21 -0.29 6.70
CA ARG A 355 17.14 -0.13 5.56
C ARG A 355 16.74 1.01 4.63
N VAL A 356 15.45 1.14 4.32
CA VAL A 356 14.92 2.23 3.49
C VAL A 356 15.14 3.60 4.15
N VAL A 357 14.86 3.73 5.45
CA VAL A 357 15.10 4.96 6.22
C VAL A 357 16.60 5.29 6.27
N ARG A 358 17.46 4.27 6.44
CA ARG A 358 18.91 4.46 6.39
C ARG A 358 19.38 4.94 5.00
N THR A 359 18.79 4.43 3.93
CA THR A 359 19.05 4.92 2.56
C THR A 359 18.60 6.36 2.41
N ALA A 360 17.42 6.73 2.92
CA ALA A 360 16.92 8.10 2.91
C ALA A 360 17.85 9.08 3.66
N ALA A 361 18.36 8.67 4.83
CA ALA A 361 19.28 9.48 5.63
C ALA A 361 20.66 9.68 4.97
N ARG A 362 21.05 8.78 4.05
CA ARG A 362 22.31 8.83 3.30
C ARG A 362 22.15 9.31 1.86
N ALA A 363 20.94 9.70 1.47
CA ALA A 363 20.68 10.19 0.12
C ALA A 363 21.50 11.44 -0.19
N ALA A 364 22.05 11.51 -1.40
CA ALA A 364 22.90 12.62 -1.84
C ALA A 364 22.15 13.95 -1.97
N ASP A 365 20.83 13.89 -2.12
CA ASP A 365 19.96 15.06 -2.27
C ASP A 365 18.61 14.87 -1.60
N ARG A 366 17.89 16.00 -1.45
CA ARG A 366 16.59 16.03 -0.77
C ARG A 366 15.50 15.23 -1.51
N PHE A 367 15.56 15.17 -2.84
CA PHE A 367 14.60 14.39 -3.62
C PHE A 367 14.74 12.90 -3.34
N GLY A 368 15.96 12.38 -3.37
CA GLY A 368 16.24 10.97 -3.06
C GLY A 368 15.80 10.59 -1.64
N SER A 369 16.07 11.48 -0.65
CA SER A 369 15.61 11.26 0.72
C SER A 369 14.09 11.18 0.82
N LEU A 370 13.36 12.13 0.23
CA LEU A 370 11.90 12.16 0.23
C LEU A 370 11.30 10.97 -0.55
N LEU A 371 11.93 10.58 -1.66
CA LEU A 371 11.50 9.44 -2.46
C LEU A 371 11.59 8.12 -1.66
N ALA A 372 12.71 7.91 -0.95
CA ALA A 372 12.90 6.73 -0.12
C ALA A 372 11.93 6.71 1.07
N ILE A 373 11.79 7.82 1.80
CA ILE A 373 10.82 7.91 2.90
C ILE A 373 9.39 7.66 2.40
N GLY A 374 8.99 8.28 1.29
CA GLY A 374 7.66 8.09 0.75
C GLY A 374 7.38 6.64 0.31
N ALA A 375 8.38 5.93 -0.24
CA ALA A 375 8.27 4.50 -0.53
C ALA A 375 8.05 3.68 0.77
N ALA A 376 8.80 3.99 1.84
CA ALA A 376 8.59 3.36 3.15
C ALA A 376 7.18 3.63 3.69
N VAL A 377 6.67 4.85 3.54
CA VAL A 377 5.32 5.23 4.00
C VAL A 377 4.25 4.47 3.23
N VAL A 378 4.33 4.41 1.89
CA VAL A 378 3.35 3.67 1.08
C VAL A 378 3.33 2.20 1.50
N LEU A 379 4.48 1.53 1.49
CA LEU A 379 4.58 0.11 1.85
C LEU A 379 4.24 -0.14 3.33
N GLY A 380 4.71 0.72 4.23
CA GLY A 380 4.43 0.62 5.66
C GLY A 380 2.94 0.78 5.99
N THR A 381 2.25 1.70 5.29
CA THR A 381 0.80 1.85 5.44
C THR A 381 0.06 0.58 5.01
N HIS A 382 0.46 -0.05 3.90
CA HIS A 382 -0.09 -1.35 3.49
C HIS A 382 0.10 -2.42 4.58
N VAL A 383 1.31 -2.53 5.14
CA VAL A 383 1.63 -3.52 6.19
C VAL A 383 0.78 -3.29 7.43
N VAL A 384 0.71 -2.05 7.93
CA VAL A 384 -0.04 -1.71 9.15
C VAL A 384 -1.53 -1.97 8.96
N ILE A 385 -2.10 -1.53 7.84
CA ILE A 385 -3.54 -1.72 7.57
C ILE A 385 -3.85 -3.22 7.39
N ASN A 386 -3.06 -3.95 6.59
CA ASN A 386 -3.33 -5.37 6.32
C ASN A 386 -3.22 -6.21 7.59
N ILE A 387 -2.11 -6.12 8.32
CA ILE A 387 -1.94 -6.89 9.56
C ILE A 387 -3.00 -6.46 10.58
N GLY A 388 -3.25 -5.14 10.72
CA GLY A 388 -4.25 -4.61 11.65
C GLY A 388 -5.66 -5.14 11.39
N MET A 389 -6.09 -5.26 10.11
CA MET A 389 -7.41 -5.81 9.80
C MET A 389 -7.48 -7.34 10.01
N ASN A 390 -6.39 -8.07 9.79
CA ASN A 390 -6.33 -9.52 10.01
C ASN A 390 -6.43 -9.90 11.50
N ILE A 391 -6.04 -9.01 12.42
CA ILE A 391 -6.13 -9.19 13.87
C ILE A 391 -7.26 -8.34 14.49
N ASN A 392 -8.17 -7.83 13.66
CA ASN A 392 -9.32 -7.01 14.08
C ASN A 392 -8.97 -5.75 14.89
N LEU A 393 -7.83 -5.11 14.61
CA LEU A 393 -7.45 -3.78 15.13
C LEU A 393 -7.83 -2.64 14.20
N MET A 394 -8.21 -2.95 12.95
CA MET A 394 -8.62 -1.98 11.92
C MET A 394 -9.79 -2.53 11.10
N PRO A 395 -10.65 -1.66 10.55
CA PRO A 395 -11.73 -2.08 9.66
C PRO A 395 -11.18 -2.74 8.40
N VAL A 396 -11.95 -3.67 7.82
CA VAL A 396 -11.57 -4.36 6.58
C VAL A 396 -11.58 -3.38 5.42
N THR A 397 -10.42 -3.08 4.89
CA THR A 397 -10.24 -2.13 3.77
C THR A 397 -9.94 -2.81 2.44
N GLY A 398 -9.53 -4.08 2.45
CA GLY A 398 -9.14 -4.81 1.24
C GLY A 398 -7.76 -4.39 0.71
N VAL A 399 -6.84 -4.04 1.61
CA VAL A 399 -5.46 -3.63 1.27
C VAL A 399 -4.55 -4.84 1.35
N PRO A 400 -3.84 -5.22 0.27
CA PRO A 400 -2.95 -6.38 0.26
C PRO A 400 -1.63 -6.12 1.00
N LEU A 401 -0.97 -7.20 1.44
CA LEU A 401 0.32 -7.18 2.15
C LEU A 401 1.49 -7.21 1.15
N PRO A 402 2.43 -6.23 1.20
CA PRO A 402 3.52 -6.13 0.24
C PRO A 402 4.34 -7.42 0.10
N PHE A 403 4.63 -7.82 -1.14
CA PHE A 403 5.38 -9.02 -1.55
C PHE A 403 4.72 -10.37 -1.20
N LEU A 404 3.80 -10.42 -0.24
CA LEU A 404 3.15 -11.64 0.20
C LEU A 404 1.83 -11.89 -0.54
N SER A 405 0.91 -10.91 -0.54
CA SER A 405 -0.42 -11.06 -1.13
C SER A 405 -0.37 -11.23 -2.65
N TYR A 406 -1.36 -11.95 -3.17
CA TYR A 406 -1.58 -12.11 -4.60
C TYR A 406 -1.98 -10.79 -5.26
N GLY A 407 -1.41 -10.49 -6.45
CA GLY A 407 -1.85 -9.37 -7.25
C GLY A 407 -0.75 -8.78 -8.14
N GLY A 408 -0.87 -8.92 -9.48
CA GLY A 408 0.16 -8.53 -10.43
C GLY A 408 0.54 -7.05 -10.36
N SER A 409 -0.44 -6.13 -10.44
CA SER A 409 -0.18 -4.69 -10.39
C SER A 409 0.39 -4.25 -9.05
N PHE A 410 -0.11 -4.82 -7.96
CA PHE A 410 0.34 -4.50 -6.62
C PHE A 410 1.78 -4.97 -6.39
N VAL A 411 2.08 -6.23 -6.72
CA VAL A 411 3.45 -6.77 -6.62
C VAL A 411 4.41 -5.93 -7.45
N LEU A 412 4.06 -5.63 -8.70
CA LEU A 412 4.88 -4.78 -9.57
C LEU A 412 5.11 -3.38 -8.95
N SER A 413 4.09 -2.75 -8.38
CA SER A 413 4.23 -1.45 -7.72
C SER A 413 5.17 -1.49 -6.51
N CYS A 414 5.13 -2.57 -5.70
CA CYS A 414 6.04 -2.78 -4.58
C CYS A 414 7.50 -2.91 -5.04
N PHE A 415 7.76 -3.68 -6.11
CA PHE A 415 9.09 -3.83 -6.69
C PHE A 415 9.59 -2.52 -7.31
N LEU A 416 8.73 -1.76 -7.99
CA LEU A 416 9.08 -0.43 -8.53
C LEU A 416 9.46 0.55 -7.42
N LEU A 417 8.69 0.60 -6.32
CA LEU A 417 8.99 1.45 -5.17
C LEU A 417 10.35 1.13 -4.55
N LEU A 418 10.65 -0.15 -4.31
CA LEU A 418 11.95 -0.53 -3.75
C LEU A 418 13.09 -0.48 -4.78
N GLY A 419 12.79 -0.61 -6.07
CA GLY A 419 13.73 -0.33 -7.16
C GLY A 419 14.16 1.14 -7.17
N LEU A 420 13.22 2.07 -6.92
CA LEU A 420 13.52 3.50 -6.73
C LEU A 420 14.41 3.74 -5.51
N VAL A 421 14.13 3.09 -4.40
CA VAL A 421 14.97 3.17 -3.19
C VAL A 421 16.37 2.64 -3.46
N GLN A 422 16.47 1.51 -4.18
CA GLN A 422 17.77 0.95 -4.58
C GLN A 422 18.55 1.87 -5.52
N SER A 423 17.84 2.57 -6.43
CA SER A 423 18.45 3.62 -7.27
C SER A 423 19.03 4.75 -6.42
N VAL A 424 18.29 5.24 -5.43
CA VAL A 424 18.78 6.25 -4.48
C VAL A 424 20.01 5.73 -3.75
N HIS A 425 20.00 4.50 -3.25
CA HIS A 425 21.13 3.90 -2.54
C HIS A 425 22.40 3.86 -3.40
N ARG A 426 22.29 3.44 -4.65
CA ARG A 426 23.42 3.32 -5.58
C ARG A 426 24.03 4.65 -5.98
N HIS A 427 23.19 5.63 -6.31
CA HIS A 427 23.65 6.90 -6.83
C HIS A 427 24.00 7.90 -5.74
N SER A 428 23.69 7.59 -4.46
CA SER A 428 24.13 8.40 -3.32
C SER A 428 25.58 8.10 -2.91
N ALA A 429 26.06 6.86 -3.08
CA ALA A 429 27.42 6.46 -2.74
C ALA A 429 28.51 7.03 -3.68
N GLY A 430 28.12 7.58 -4.84
CA GLY A 430 29.06 8.16 -5.83
C GLY A 430 29.27 9.67 -5.74
N GLY A 431 28.58 10.37 -4.85
CA GLY A 431 28.67 11.84 -4.72
C GLY A 431 29.79 12.37 -3.83
N GLY A 432 30.61 11.48 -3.22
CA GLY A 432 31.69 11.87 -2.30
C GLY A 432 33.04 12.19 -2.92
N GLU A 433 33.24 11.94 -4.23
CA GLU A 433 34.54 12.14 -4.88
C GLU A 433 34.63 13.39 -5.78
N GLY A 434 33.59 14.21 -5.84
CA GLY A 434 33.57 15.44 -6.62
C GLY A 434 33.07 16.63 -5.82
N GLY A 435 33.93 17.26 -5.04
CA GLY A 435 33.91 18.66 -4.60
C GLY A 435 32.63 19.20 -3.95
N GLY A 436 32.64 19.35 -2.64
CA GLY A 436 31.67 20.17 -1.89
C GLY A 436 31.71 19.87 -0.41
N SER A 437 32.38 20.74 0.36
CA SER A 437 32.44 20.77 1.82
C SER A 437 31.07 20.51 2.48
N PRO A 438 30.99 19.72 3.55
CA PRO A 438 29.72 19.54 4.25
C PRO A 438 29.30 20.87 4.88
N ALA A 439 28.13 21.34 4.53
CA ALA A 439 27.50 22.46 5.23
C ALA A 439 27.16 21.99 6.65
N THR A 440 28.09 22.18 7.56
CA THR A 440 27.88 22.23 9.00
C THR A 440 26.96 23.41 9.31
N GLY A 441 25.73 23.15 9.61
CA GLY A 441 24.72 24.15 9.94
C GLY A 441 23.58 23.55 10.76
N LEU A 442 23.94 22.82 11.82
CA LEU A 442 23.02 22.53 12.93
C LEU A 442 23.65 23.15 14.17
N THR A 443 23.34 24.42 14.45
CA THR A 443 23.51 25.03 15.77
C THR A 443 22.25 25.79 16.13
N ALA A 444 21.72 25.42 17.32
CA ALA A 444 20.75 26.07 18.22
C ALA A 444 19.33 26.36 17.68
#